data_8ab132a197574ec7cb0e3cc7a17d48ba
#
_entry.id   8ab132a197574ec7cb0e3cc7a17d48ba
#
_cell.length_a   1.000
_cell.length_b   1.000
_cell.length_c   1.000
_cell.angle_alpha   90.00
_cell.angle_beta   90.00
_cell.angle_gamma   90.00
#
_symmetry.space_group_name_H-M   'P 1'
#
loop_
_entity.id
_entity.type
_entity.pdbx_description
1 polymer ?
#
loop_
_entity_poly.entity_id
_entity_poly.type
_entity_poly.pdbx_seq_one_letter_code
_entity_poly.pdbx_strand_id
1 'polypeptide(L)'
;MKLMLAEDEPGLSRALTAILQHSDYEVDTALDGLTALEYLLANDYDAAILDIMMPGMDGIEVLKRTRAAGKRLPIIMLTAKSEVSDKVEGLDAGANDYLTKPFAAKELLARIRAMTRAATAIDTTTLSVGNVRLDTAACTLVGPLGEEHLANREFQLMELFMRNAGTRMPTERLMLEVWGEDAPEGANVVWVYISYLRKKLTALGADVAIRASRNQGYSLEVVEEGE
;
A
#
# COMPACT_ATOMS: atom_id res chain seq x y z
N MET A 1 -12.39 -10.99 -10.86
CA MET A 1 -12.03 -9.78 -10.11
C MET A 1 -12.16 -8.59 -11.03
N LYS A 2 -12.80 -7.51 -10.55
CA LYS A 2 -13.08 -6.31 -11.34
C LYS A 2 -12.13 -5.17 -10.97
N LEU A 3 -11.43 -4.62 -11.96
CA LEU A 3 -10.44 -3.55 -11.78
C LEU A 3 -10.90 -2.27 -12.46
N MET A 4 -10.55 -1.13 -11.87
CA MET A 4 -10.64 0.18 -12.50
C MET A 4 -9.25 0.58 -13.01
N LEU A 5 -9.12 0.95 -14.29
CA LEU A 5 -7.90 1.49 -14.89
C LEU A 5 -8.15 2.90 -15.39
N ALA A 6 -7.46 3.88 -14.83
CA ALA A 6 -7.46 5.27 -15.29
C ALA A 6 -6.07 5.63 -15.83
N GLU A 7 -5.99 5.88 -17.13
CA GLU A 7 -4.77 6.16 -17.88
C GLU A 7 -5.13 7.00 -19.10
N ASP A 8 -4.59 8.20 -19.20
CA ASP A 8 -4.96 9.18 -20.23
C ASP A 8 -4.34 8.91 -21.60
N GLU A 9 -3.25 8.13 -21.67
CA GLU A 9 -2.66 7.72 -22.95
C GLU A 9 -3.44 6.52 -23.54
N PRO A 10 -4.21 6.68 -24.65
CA PRO A 10 -5.06 5.62 -25.16
C PRO A 10 -4.30 4.37 -25.63
N GLY A 11 -3.02 4.53 -26.01
CA GLY A 11 -2.14 3.42 -26.39
C GLY A 11 -1.79 2.54 -25.21
N LEU A 12 -1.33 3.15 -24.14
CA LEU A 12 -0.97 2.48 -22.89
C LEU A 12 -2.21 1.89 -22.21
N SER A 13 -3.30 2.64 -22.14
CA SER A 13 -4.58 2.17 -21.58
C SER A 13 -5.05 0.87 -22.25
N ARG A 14 -5.07 0.83 -23.59
CA ARG A 14 -5.44 -0.39 -24.35
C ARG A 14 -4.47 -1.55 -24.09
N ALA A 15 -3.17 -1.28 -24.06
CA ALA A 15 -2.16 -2.32 -23.82
C ALA A 15 -2.31 -2.92 -22.42
N LEU A 16 -2.47 -2.09 -21.40
CA LEU A 16 -2.70 -2.53 -20.02
C LEU A 16 -4.01 -3.30 -19.88
N THR A 17 -5.09 -2.79 -20.48
CA THR A 17 -6.39 -3.50 -20.49
C THR A 17 -6.27 -4.90 -21.08
N ALA A 18 -5.60 -5.06 -22.23
CA ALA A 18 -5.40 -6.37 -22.84
C ALA A 18 -4.59 -7.32 -21.95
N ILE A 19 -3.54 -6.83 -21.29
CA ILE A 19 -2.72 -7.62 -20.36
C ILE A 19 -3.52 -8.05 -19.12
N LEU A 20 -4.31 -7.15 -18.56
CA LEU A 20 -5.14 -7.42 -17.39
C LEU A 20 -6.25 -8.43 -17.74
N GLN A 21 -6.94 -8.24 -18.86
CA GLN A 21 -7.97 -9.17 -19.34
C GLN A 21 -7.40 -10.56 -19.67
N HIS A 22 -6.18 -10.63 -20.24
CA HIS A 22 -5.50 -11.90 -20.46
C HIS A 22 -5.12 -12.62 -19.15
N SER A 23 -5.08 -11.89 -18.04
CA SER A 23 -4.84 -12.40 -16.69
C SER A 23 -6.14 -12.61 -15.88
N ASP A 24 -7.28 -12.79 -16.58
CA ASP A 24 -8.62 -13.08 -16.02
C ASP A 24 -9.19 -11.96 -15.13
N TYR A 25 -8.79 -10.70 -15.35
CA TYR A 25 -9.44 -9.54 -14.73
C TYR A 25 -10.52 -8.95 -15.66
N GLU A 26 -11.63 -8.55 -15.07
CA GLU A 26 -12.59 -7.64 -15.69
C GLU A 26 -12.10 -6.20 -15.49
N VAL A 27 -12.08 -5.37 -16.54
CA VAL A 27 -11.46 -4.04 -16.48
C VAL A 27 -12.38 -2.99 -17.04
N ASP A 28 -12.77 -2.02 -16.22
CA ASP A 28 -13.36 -0.76 -16.66
C ASP A 28 -12.25 0.27 -16.85
N THR A 29 -12.34 1.10 -17.90
CA THR A 29 -11.30 2.07 -18.24
C THR A 29 -11.84 3.50 -18.25
N ALA A 30 -11.02 4.46 -17.79
CA ALA A 30 -11.23 5.88 -17.94
C ALA A 30 -9.98 6.54 -18.54
N LEU A 31 -10.17 7.58 -19.36
CA LEU A 31 -9.08 8.34 -19.98
C LEU A 31 -8.86 9.72 -19.33
N ASP A 32 -9.57 10.00 -18.24
CA ASP A 32 -9.47 11.22 -17.46
C ASP A 32 -9.89 10.99 -16.00
N GLY A 33 -9.46 11.89 -15.13
CA GLY A 33 -9.72 11.75 -13.70
C GLY A 33 -11.16 11.97 -13.27
N LEU A 34 -11.95 12.76 -14.00
CA LEU A 34 -13.36 13.00 -13.67
C LEU A 34 -14.18 11.73 -13.90
N THR A 35 -14.02 11.11 -15.08
CA THR A 35 -14.63 9.82 -15.42
C THR A 35 -14.18 8.71 -14.47
N ALA A 36 -12.88 8.70 -14.11
CA ALA A 36 -12.34 7.74 -13.14
C ALA A 36 -13.02 7.87 -11.77
N LEU A 37 -13.16 9.08 -11.26
CA LEU A 37 -13.83 9.34 -10.00
C LEU A 37 -15.31 8.92 -10.05
N GLU A 38 -16.02 9.27 -11.10
CA GLU A 38 -17.44 8.87 -11.29
C GLU A 38 -17.58 7.35 -11.20
N TYR A 39 -16.75 6.60 -11.92
CA TYR A 39 -16.78 5.13 -11.90
C TYR A 39 -16.45 4.56 -10.52
N LEU A 40 -15.42 5.09 -9.84
CA LEU A 40 -15.03 4.63 -8.51
C LEU A 40 -16.11 4.88 -7.46
N LEU A 41 -16.88 5.95 -7.59
CA LEU A 41 -17.98 6.25 -6.67
C LEU A 41 -19.22 5.42 -6.97
N ALA A 42 -19.54 5.19 -8.25
CA ALA A 42 -20.77 4.52 -8.68
C ALA A 42 -20.69 2.98 -8.61
N ASN A 43 -19.49 2.40 -8.69
CA ASN A 43 -19.32 0.95 -8.78
C ASN A 43 -18.42 0.43 -7.66
N ASP A 44 -18.41 -0.90 -7.50
CA ASP A 44 -17.48 -1.60 -6.64
C ASP A 44 -16.41 -2.28 -7.49
N TYR A 45 -15.15 -2.08 -7.07
CA TYR A 45 -13.96 -2.65 -7.69
C TYR A 45 -13.11 -3.35 -6.64
N ASP A 46 -12.43 -4.43 -7.04
CA ASP A 46 -11.49 -5.15 -6.19
C ASP A 46 -10.16 -4.40 -6.03
N ALA A 47 -9.77 -3.61 -7.03
CA ALA A 47 -8.66 -2.66 -6.98
C ALA A 47 -8.77 -1.60 -8.08
N ALA A 48 -8.01 -0.51 -7.94
CA ALA A 48 -7.86 0.51 -8.97
C ALA A 48 -6.39 0.78 -9.31
N ILE A 49 -6.16 1.17 -10.57
CA ILE A 49 -4.87 1.58 -11.11
C ILE A 49 -5.10 2.99 -11.67
N LEU A 50 -4.43 3.99 -11.09
CA LEU A 50 -4.64 5.40 -11.45
C LEU A 50 -3.33 6.02 -11.91
N ASP A 51 -3.29 6.59 -13.10
CA ASP A 51 -2.21 7.51 -13.45
C ASP A 51 -2.33 8.79 -12.62
N ILE A 52 -1.20 9.33 -12.20
CA ILE A 52 -1.16 10.63 -11.52
C ILE A 52 -1.49 11.74 -12.51
N MET A 53 -0.90 11.71 -13.71
CA MET A 53 -1.01 12.80 -14.66
C MET A 53 -2.16 12.58 -15.65
N MET A 54 -3.37 12.97 -15.25
CA MET A 54 -4.56 12.88 -16.10
C MET A 54 -5.20 14.25 -16.33
N PRO A 55 -5.87 14.46 -17.48
CA PRO A 55 -6.60 15.69 -17.74
C PRO A 55 -7.84 15.81 -16.85
N GLY A 56 -8.25 17.04 -16.59
CA GLY A 56 -9.45 17.40 -15.83
C GLY A 56 -9.28 17.28 -14.32
N MET A 57 -8.81 16.14 -13.84
CA MET A 57 -8.50 15.88 -12.42
C MET A 57 -7.30 14.94 -12.36
N ASP A 58 -6.28 15.28 -11.57
CA ASP A 58 -5.14 14.40 -11.37
C ASP A 58 -5.48 13.18 -10.51
N GLY A 59 -4.67 12.12 -10.64
CA GLY A 59 -4.93 10.85 -9.95
C GLY A 59 -4.83 10.96 -8.41
N ILE A 60 -4.06 11.90 -7.88
CA ILE A 60 -3.96 12.12 -6.42
C ILE A 60 -5.26 12.72 -5.90
N GLU A 61 -5.83 13.66 -6.62
CA GLU A 61 -7.14 14.24 -6.25
C GLU A 61 -8.27 13.22 -6.39
N VAL A 62 -8.24 12.36 -7.43
CA VAL A 62 -9.16 11.21 -7.57
C VAL A 62 -9.06 10.30 -6.35
N LEU A 63 -7.84 9.92 -5.94
CA LEU A 63 -7.59 9.11 -4.75
C LEU A 63 -8.16 9.77 -3.48
N LYS A 64 -7.82 11.05 -3.23
CA LYS A 64 -8.30 11.80 -2.06
C LYS A 64 -9.83 11.82 -1.97
N ARG A 65 -10.52 12.09 -3.09
CA ARG A 65 -12.00 12.10 -3.13
C ARG A 65 -12.61 10.72 -2.96
N THR A 66 -12.00 9.69 -3.54
CA THR A 66 -12.42 8.30 -3.36
C THR A 66 -12.33 7.89 -1.88
N ARG A 67 -11.24 8.26 -1.20
CA ARG A 67 -11.07 8.01 0.24
C ARG A 67 -12.05 8.82 1.09
N ALA A 68 -12.26 10.09 0.76
CA ALA A 68 -13.24 10.95 1.46
C ALA A 68 -14.68 10.41 1.34
N ALA A 69 -15.01 9.73 0.24
CA ALA A 69 -16.29 9.05 0.06
C ALA A 69 -16.38 7.69 0.80
N GLY A 70 -15.36 7.32 1.60
CA GLY A 70 -15.35 6.09 2.39
C GLY A 70 -14.99 4.81 1.60
N LYS A 71 -14.63 4.92 0.31
CA LYS A 71 -14.18 3.77 -0.48
C LYS A 71 -12.77 3.36 -0.08
N ARG A 72 -12.59 2.10 0.32
CA ARG A 72 -11.33 1.56 0.85
C ARG A 72 -10.65 0.55 -0.08
N LEU A 73 -11.10 0.44 -1.35
CA LEU A 73 -10.46 -0.45 -2.31
C LEU A 73 -8.96 -0.18 -2.45
N PRO A 74 -8.12 -1.21 -2.68
CA PRO A 74 -6.70 -1.04 -2.96
C PRO A 74 -6.47 -0.19 -4.23
N ILE A 75 -5.55 0.79 -4.16
CA ILE A 75 -5.23 1.68 -5.28
C ILE A 75 -3.72 1.71 -5.52
N ILE A 76 -3.31 1.39 -6.76
CA ILE A 76 -1.94 1.61 -7.27
C ILE A 76 -1.91 2.92 -8.04
N MET A 77 -0.95 3.78 -7.72
CA MET A 77 -0.66 4.98 -8.50
C MET A 77 0.43 4.71 -9.52
N LEU A 78 0.18 5.03 -10.80
CA LEU A 78 1.20 5.06 -11.84
C LEU A 78 1.82 6.45 -11.88
N THR A 79 3.15 6.55 -11.92
CA THR A 79 3.85 7.83 -11.90
C THR A 79 5.03 7.86 -12.86
N ALA A 80 5.20 8.94 -13.60
CA ALA A 80 6.41 9.20 -14.38
C ALA A 80 7.56 9.74 -13.52
N LYS A 81 7.29 10.16 -12.28
CA LYS A 81 8.26 10.83 -11.40
C LYS A 81 8.85 9.85 -10.39
N SER A 82 10.17 9.86 -10.31
CA SER A 82 10.96 9.09 -9.34
C SER A 82 11.26 9.86 -8.04
N GLU A 83 10.78 11.12 -7.91
CA GLU A 83 11.10 11.94 -6.74
C GLU A 83 10.40 11.41 -5.49
N VAL A 84 11.15 11.32 -4.41
CA VAL A 84 10.70 10.81 -3.10
C VAL A 84 9.55 11.65 -2.55
N SER A 85 9.52 12.97 -2.84
CA SER A 85 8.48 13.91 -2.43
C SER A 85 7.09 13.53 -2.95
N ASP A 86 6.97 13.17 -4.22
CA ASP A 86 5.69 12.84 -4.85
C ASP A 86 5.14 11.50 -4.36
N LYS A 87 6.05 10.55 -4.05
CA LYS A 87 5.67 9.27 -3.44
C LYS A 87 5.20 9.45 -1.99
N VAL A 88 5.79 10.37 -1.25
CA VAL A 88 5.39 10.70 0.13
C VAL A 88 4.00 11.34 0.14
N GLU A 89 3.76 12.34 -0.71
CA GLU A 89 2.46 13.02 -0.78
C GLU A 89 1.31 12.06 -1.12
N GLY A 90 1.54 11.14 -2.02
CA GLY A 90 0.50 10.20 -2.41
C GLY A 90 0.29 9.07 -1.42
N LEU A 91 1.32 8.64 -0.67
CA LEU A 91 1.15 7.70 0.44
C LEU A 91 0.35 8.33 1.58
N ASP A 92 0.61 9.61 1.89
CA ASP A 92 -0.17 10.38 2.84
C ASP A 92 -1.63 10.58 2.37
N ALA A 93 -1.86 10.56 1.04
CA ALA A 93 -3.20 10.58 0.43
C ALA A 93 -3.96 9.24 0.50
N GLY A 94 -3.31 8.15 0.97
CA GLY A 94 -3.93 6.84 1.17
C GLY A 94 -3.84 5.88 -0.03
N ALA A 95 -2.85 6.04 -0.93
CA ALA A 95 -2.51 5.03 -1.92
C ALA A 95 -1.92 3.77 -1.27
N ASN A 96 -2.19 2.60 -1.85
CA ASN A 96 -1.67 1.34 -1.35
C ASN A 96 -0.29 1.02 -1.92
N ASP A 97 -0.01 1.44 -3.15
CA ASP A 97 1.28 1.22 -3.82
C ASP A 97 1.54 2.26 -4.92
N TYR A 98 2.80 2.37 -5.32
CA TYR A 98 3.28 3.23 -6.41
C TYR A 98 4.09 2.42 -7.40
N LEU A 99 3.85 2.63 -8.69
CA LEU A 99 4.57 2.01 -9.77
C LEU A 99 5.09 3.08 -10.73
N THR A 100 6.41 3.14 -10.85
CA THR A 100 7.08 4.16 -11.68
C THR A 100 7.12 3.74 -13.14
N LYS A 101 6.69 4.60 -14.04
CA LYS A 101 6.84 4.43 -15.50
C LYS A 101 8.30 4.73 -15.92
N PRO A 102 8.91 3.90 -16.81
CA PRO A 102 8.38 2.69 -17.41
C PRO A 102 8.46 1.48 -16.46
N PHE A 103 7.47 0.60 -16.50
CA PHE A 103 7.39 -0.60 -15.68
C PHE A 103 7.13 -1.86 -16.53
N ALA A 104 7.48 -3.01 -16.00
CA ALA A 104 7.15 -4.28 -16.62
C ALA A 104 5.71 -4.70 -16.27
N ALA A 105 4.96 -5.23 -17.26
CA ALA A 105 3.61 -5.75 -17.02
C ALA A 105 3.55 -6.80 -15.91
N LYS A 106 4.59 -7.64 -15.80
CA LYS A 106 4.73 -8.65 -14.74
C LYS A 106 4.77 -8.02 -13.35
N GLU A 107 5.38 -6.86 -13.21
CA GLU A 107 5.45 -6.12 -11.94
C GLU A 107 4.08 -5.61 -11.53
N LEU A 108 3.36 -4.94 -12.44
CA LEU A 108 1.99 -4.48 -12.19
C LEU A 108 1.08 -5.64 -11.75
N LEU A 109 1.11 -6.76 -12.48
CA LEU A 109 0.32 -7.95 -12.14
C LEU A 109 0.70 -8.55 -10.79
N ALA A 110 1.98 -8.56 -10.43
CA ALA A 110 2.44 -9.04 -9.12
C ALA A 110 1.93 -8.15 -7.99
N ARG A 111 1.96 -6.83 -8.17
CA ARG A 111 1.45 -5.85 -7.19
C ARG A 111 -0.07 -5.94 -7.01
N ILE A 112 -0.83 -6.08 -8.12
CA ILE A 112 -2.28 -6.29 -8.06
C ILE A 112 -2.59 -7.56 -7.26
N ARG A 113 -1.94 -8.69 -7.59
CA ARG A 113 -2.14 -9.94 -6.85
C ARG A 113 -1.78 -9.83 -5.37
N ALA A 114 -0.73 -9.12 -5.02
CA ALA A 114 -0.33 -8.92 -3.64
C ALA A 114 -1.39 -8.13 -2.84
N MET A 115 -1.94 -7.08 -3.44
CA MET A 115 -2.97 -6.25 -2.80
C MET A 115 -4.34 -6.94 -2.70
N THR A 116 -4.72 -7.71 -3.72
CA THR A 116 -6.03 -8.35 -3.79
C THR A 116 -6.07 -9.72 -3.09
N ARG A 117 -4.90 -10.33 -2.83
CA ARG A 117 -4.81 -11.59 -2.09
C ARG A 117 -5.35 -11.47 -0.66
N ALA A 118 -5.21 -10.31 -0.05
CA ALA A 118 -5.77 -10.03 1.27
C ALA A 118 -7.31 -10.08 1.30
N ALA A 119 -7.98 -9.86 0.16
CA ALA A 119 -9.44 -9.85 0.06
C ALA A 119 -10.07 -11.24 -0.12
N THR A 120 -9.31 -12.28 -0.49
CA THR A 120 -9.84 -13.62 -0.84
C THR A 120 -9.46 -14.76 0.10
N ALA A 121 -8.61 -14.53 1.11
CA ALA A 121 -8.25 -15.56 2.08
C ALA A 121 -9.22 -15.59 3.26
N ILE A 122 -10.23 -16.46 3.18
CA ILE A 122 -10.99 -16.93 4.32
C ILE A 122 -10.11 -17.97 5.02
N ASP A 123 -9.50 -17.62 6.10
CA ASP A 123 -9.16 -18.29 7.33
C ASP A 123 -7.79 -17.91 7.91
N THR A 124 -7.81 -17.56 9.20
CA THR A 124 -6.67 -17.40 10.11
C THR A 124 -5.74 -16.22 9.84
N THR A 125 -6.24 -14.98 9.87
CA THR A 125 -5.29 -13.92 9.60
C THR A 125 -5.43 -12.72 10.50
N THR A 126 -5.45 -13.00 11.78
CA THR A 126 -5.18 -11.96 12.75
C THR A 126 -3.84 -12.25 13.41
N LEU A 127 -2.86 -11.38 13.22
CA LEU A 127 -1.64 -11.38 13.99
C LEU A 127 -1.82 -10.47 15.20
N SER A 128 -1.35 -10.91 16.37
CA SER A 128 -1.45 -10.11 17.61
C SER A 128 -0.09 -10.05 18.29
N VAL A 129 0.30 -8.85 18.72
CA VAL A 129 1.51 -8.61 19.54
C VAL A 129 1.16 -7.51 20.53
N GLY A 130 1.37 -7.76 21.83
CA GLY A 130 0.92 -6.84 22.86
C GLY A 130 -0.60 -6.60 22.75
N ASN A 131 -0.99 -5.33 22.82
CA ASN A 131 -2.40 -4.90 22.73
C ASN A 131 -2.84 -4.54 21.29
N VAL A 132 -2.01 -4.78 20.26
CA VAL A 132 -2.37 -4.51 18.87
C VAL A 132 -2.63 -5.79 18.09
N ARG A 133 -3.53 -5.66 17.11
CA ARG A 133 -3.97 -6.73 16.23
C ARG A 133 -3.93 -6.26 14.77
N LEU A 134 -3.28 -7.00 13.89
CA LEU A 134 -3.28 -6.78 12.46
C LEU A 134 -4.30 -7.71 11.80
N ASP A 135 -5.34 -7.14 11.23
CA ASP A 135 -6.22 -7.85 10.31
C ASP A 135 -5.56 -7.86 8.92
N THR A 136 -5.07 -9.02 8.52
CA THR A 136 -4.32 -9.13 7.25
C THR A 136 -5.24 -9.13 6.04
N ALA A 137 -6.52 -9.48 6.19
CA ALA A 137 -7.49 -9.41 5.10
C ALA A 137 -7.93 -7.95 4.83
N ALA A 138 -8.14 -7.17 5.89
CA ALA A 138 -8.52 -5.78 5.79
C ALA A 138 -7.34 -4.82 5.67
N CYS A 139 -6.08 -5.30 5.78
CA CYS A 139 -4.87 -4.47 5.90
C CYS A 139 -5.01 -3.39 6.99
N THR A 140 -5.64 -3.76 8.13
CA THR A 140 -6.00 -2.81 9.19
C THR A 140 -5.31 -3.20 10.50
N LEU A 141 -4.64 -2.23 11.12
CA LEU A 141 -4.05 -2.36 12.44
C LEU A 141 -5.02 -1.82 13.48
N VAL A 142 -5.39 -2.64 14.44
CA VAL A 142 -6.35 -2.32 15.52
C VAL A 142 -5.60 -2.24 16.84
N GLY A 143 -5.86 -1.20 17.60
CA GLY A 143 -5.34 -0.99 18.95
C GLY A 143 -6.40 -0.47 19.91
N PRO A 144 -6.05 -0.18 21.17
CA PRO A 144 -7.01 0.26 22.20
C PRO A 144 -7.78 1.54 21.84
N LEU A 145 -7.19 2.45 21.09
CA LEU A 145 -7.78 3.76 20.76
C LEU A 145 -8.46 3.80 19.38
N GLY A 146 -8.52 2.68 18.65
CA GLY A 146 -9.20 2.62 17.36
C GLY A 146 -8.51 1.70 16.35
N GLU A 147 -8.68 2.02 15.07
CA GLU A 147 -8.10 1.28 13.96
C GLU A 147 -7.44 2.21 12.94
N GLU A 148 -6.38 1.73 12.29
CA GLU A 148 -5.63 2.42 11.25
C GLU A 148 -5.47 1.50 10.03
N HIS A 149 -5.89 1.97 8.86
CA HIS A 149 -5.61 1.27 7.61
C HIS A 149 -4.15 1.45 7.21
N LEU A 150 -3.50 0.35 6.82
CA LEU A 150 -2.11 0.34 6.38
C LEU A 150 -2.02 0.34 4.86
N ALA A 151 -1.21 1.22 4.29
CA ALA A 151 -0.82 1.14 2.89
C ALA A 151 -0.02 -0.16 2.64
N ASN A 152 0.03 -0.63 1.38
CA ASN A 152 0.60 -1.94 1.06
C ASN A 152 1.99 -2.19 1.68
N ARG A 153 2.91 -1.22 1.58
CA ARG A 153 4.28 -1.38 2.14
C ARG A 153 4.30 -1.26 3.67
N GLU A 154 3.45 -0.43 4.25
CA GLU A 154 3.26 -0.38 5.70
C GLU A 154 2.73 -1.71 6.21
N PHE A 155 1.72 -2.27 5.50
CA PHE A 155 1.15 -3.57 5.84
C PHE A 155 2.19 -4.68 5.77
N GLN A 156 2.91 -4.81 4.64
CA GLN A 156 3.95 -5.84 4.48
C GLN A 156 5.03 -5.73 5.56
N LEU A 157 5.45 -4.51 5.87
CA LEU A 157 6.47 -4.26 6.88
C LEU A 157 5.93 -4.57 8.29
N MET A 158 4.69 -4.18 8.60
CA MET A 158 4.05 -4.48 9.89
C MET A 158 3.78 -5.97 10.06
N GLU A 159 3.30 -6.65 9.02
CA GLU A 159 3.11 -8.11 9.01
C GLU A 159 4.43 -8.83 9.29
N LEU A 160 5.52 -8.41 8.61
CA LEU A 160 6.84 -8.97 8.79
C LEU A 160 7.33 -8.77 10.23
N PHE A 161 7.14 -7.59 10.81
CA PHE A 161 7.49 -7.31 12.20
C PHE A 161 6.66 -8.15 13.18
N MET A 162 5.35 -8.26 12.98
CA MET A 162 4.49 -9.02 13.90
C MET A 162 4.75 -10.53 13.83
N ARG A 163 5.06 -11.08 12.64
CA ARG A 163 5.47 -12.50 12.50
C ARG A 163 6.83 -12.79 13.13
N ASN A 164 7.68 -11.79 13.31
CA ASN A 164 9.03 -11.88 13.87
C ASN A 164 9.17 -11.01 15.13
N ALA A 165 8.10 -10.87 15.93
CA ALA A 165 8.13 -10.04 17.12
C ALA A 165 9.27 -10.43 18.07
N GLY A 166 9.96 -9.43 18.62
CA GLY A 166 11.16 -9.60 19.44
C GLY A 166 12.44 -9.92 18.66
N THR A 167 12.35 -10.22 17.37
CA THR A 167 13.52 -10.54 16.53
C THR A 167 14.04 -9.29 15.84
N ARG A 168 15.33 -9.06 15.92
CA ARG A 168 16.01 -7.96 15.19
C ARG A 168 16.20 -8.34 13.73
N MET A 169 15.79 -7.45 12.85
CA MET A 169 15.91 -7.63 11.40
C MET A 169 16.79 -6.54 10.80
N PRO A 170 17.90 -6.92 10.13
CA PRO A 170 18.73 -5.97 9.41
C PRO A 170 17.96 -5.20 8.34
N THR A 171 18.35 -3.96 8.08
CA THR A 171 17.68 -3.10 7.07
C THR A 171 17.69 -3.74 5.68
N GLU A 172 18.76 -4.42 5.31
CA GLU A 172 18.91 -5.13 4.04
C GLU A 172 17.87 -6.26 3.90
N ARG A 173 17.62 -6.99 4.98
CA ARG A 173 16.59 -8.03 5.02
C ARG A 173 15.20 -7.43 4.86
N LEU A 174 14.89 -6.35 5.58
CA LEU A 174 13.61 -5.63 5.46
C LEU A 174 13.41 -5.13 4.02
N MET A 175 14.47 -4.57 3.40
CA MET A 175 14.45 -4.14 2.01
C MET A 175 14.13 -5.31 1.07
N LEU A 176 14.84 -6.42 1.19
CA LEU A 176 14.67 -7.57 0.32
C LEU A 176 13.26 -8.18 0.45
N GLU A 177 12.78 -8.38 1.66
CA GLU A 177 11.49 -9.04 1.90
C GLU A 177 10.29 -8.16 1.52
N VAL A 178 10.39 -6.83 1.69
CA VAL A 178 9.26 -5.91 1.41
C VAL A 178 9.34 -5.31 0.01
N TRP A 179 10.54 -4.98 -0.50
CA TRP A 179 10.70 -4.33 -1.83
C TRP A 179 11.27 -5.27 -2.91
N GLY A 180 11.90 -6.40 -2.53
CA GLY A 180 12.50 -7.35 -3.47
C GLY A 180 13.74 -6.79 -4.18
N GLU A 181 13.98 -7.27 -5.41
CA GLU A 181 15.11 -6.81 -6.24
C GLU A 181 14.93 -5.40 -6.77
N ASP A 182 13.70 -4.86 -6.77
CA ASP A 182 13.35 -3.50 -7.21
C ASP A 182 13.47 -2.47 -6.08
N ALA A 183 14.24 -2.77 -5.03
CA ALA A 183 14.45 -1.84 -3.92
C ALA A 183 15.08 -0.54 -4.43
N PRO A 184 14.50 0.64 -4.13
CA PRO A 184 15.14 1.91 -4.48
C PRO A 184 16.53 1.98 -3.86
N GLU A 185 17.52 2.44 -4.60
CA GLU A 185 18.85 2.66 -4.06
C GLU A 185 18.80 3.65 -2.88
N GLY A 186 19.16 3.18 -1.70
CA GLY A 186 19.28 3.96 -0.47
C GLY A 186 18.47 3.41 0.71
N ALA A 187 19.12 3.25 1.84
CA ALA A 187 18.53 2.74 3.10
C ALA A 187 17.41 3.62 3.70
N ASN A 188 17.18 4.81 3.15
CA ASN A 188 16.23 5.78 3.70
C ASN A 188 14.76 5.36 3.54
N VAL A 189 14.42 4.51 2.57
CA VAL A 189 13.03 4.12 2.33
C VAL A 189 12.44 3.32 3.50
N VAL A 190 13.17 2.37 4.06
CA VAL A 190 12.74 1.59 5.23
C VAL A 190 12.46 2.50 6.42
N TRP A 191 13.34 3.48 6.65
CA TRP A 191 13.19 4.44 7.75
C TRP A 191 11.90 5.28 7.62
N VAL A 192 11.54 5.69 6.40
CA VAL A 192 10.30 6.45 6.14
C VAL A 192 9.08 5.64 6.56
N TYR A 193 8.97 4.39 6.10
CA TYR A 193 7.83 3.53 6.45
C TYR A 193 7.79 3.17 7.94
N ILE A 194 8.94 2.96 8.57
CA ILE A 194 9.01 2.79 10.03
C ILE A 194 8.51 4.04 10.76
N SER A 195 8.81 5.23 10.24
CA SER A 195 8.30 6.48 10.83
C SER A 195 6.76 6.55 10.76
N TYR A 196 6.16 6.13 9.64
CA TYR A 196 4.70 6.07 9.51
C TYR A 196 4.08 5.04 10.45
N LEU A 197 4.62 3.83 10.51
CA LEU A 197 4.16 2.80 11.44
C LEU A 197 4.25 3.24 12.90
N ARG A 198 5.32 3.92 13.29
CA ARG A 198 5.46 4.46 14.65
C ARG A 198 4.36 5.47 14.98
N LYS A 199 4.04 6.38 14.05
CA LYS A 199 2.94 7.36 14.23
C LYS A 199 1.60 6.64 14.43
N LYS A 200 1.31 5.63 13.61
CA LYS A 200 0.08 4.85 13.69
C LYS A 200 0.01 4.05 14.99
N LEU A 201 1.07 3.38 15.40
CA LEU A 201 1.13 2.68 16.70
C LEU A 201 0.87 3.63 17.86
N THR A 202 1.47 4.83 17.84
CA THR A 202 1.21 5.85 18.87
C THR A 202 -0.25 6.31 18.87
N ALA A 203 -0.83 6.57 17.69
CA ALA A 203 -2.24 6.98 17.56
C ALA A 203 -3.21 5.91 18.08
N LEU A 204 -2.87 4.63 17.94
CA LEU A 204 -3.64 3.49 18.42
C LEU A 204 -3.49 3.20 19.91
N GLY A 205 -2.61 3.90 20.62
CA GLY A 205 -2.30 3.59 22.03
C GLY A 205 -1.63 2.23 22.20
N ALA A 206 -0.76 1.87 21.26
CA ALA A 206 -0.08 0.58 21.26
C ALA A 206 0.92 0.48 22.42
N ASP A 207 0.95 -0.70 23.09
CA ASP A 207 1.98 -1.10 24.03
C ASP A 207 3.19 -1.76 23.34
N VAL A 208 3.26 -1.65 22.02
CA VAL A 208 4.39 -2.13 21.23
C VAL A 208 5.10 -0.98 20.51
N ALA A 209 6.41 -1.10 20.33
CA ALA A 209 7.21 -0.11 19.63
C ALA A 209 8.21 -0.76 18.66
N ILE A 210 8.41 -0.11 17.50
CA ILE A 210 9.48 -0.48 16.59
C ILE A 210 10.77 0.20 17.09
N ARG A 211 11.67 -0.59 17.67
CA ARG A 211 12.95 -0.12 18.19
C ARG A 211 14.06 -0.26 17.14
N ALA A 212 14.92 0.76 17.05
CA ALA A 212 16.11 0.73 16.22
C ALA A 212 17.33 0.34 17.08
N SER A 213 18.13 -0.58 16.57
CA SER A 213 19.44 -0.93 17.17
C SER A 213 20.56 -0.56 16.21
N ARG A 214 21.56 0.19 16.71
CA ARG A 214 22.67 0.67 15.89
C ARG A 214 23.39 -0.49 15.22
N ASN A 215 23.50 -0.46 13.88
CA ASN A 215 24.10 -1.50 13.03
C ASN A 215 23.46 -2.91 13.11
N GLN A 216 22.27 -3.05 13.70
CA GLN A 216 21.58 -4.34 13.83
C GLN A 216 20.17 -4.34 13.22
N GLY A 217 19.66 -3.16 12.80
CA GLY A 217 18.35 -3.02 12.19
C GLY A 217 17.23 -2.69 13.18
N TYR A 218 16.05 -3.28 12.99
CA TYR A 218 14.84 -2.93 13.71
C TYR A 218 14.15 -4.17 14.27
N SER A 219 13.42 -4.01 15.38
CA SER A 219 12.58 -5.04 16.01
C SER A 219 11.25 -4.44 16.48
N LEU A 220 10.18 -5.21 16.47
CA LEU A 220 8.93 -4.89 17.15
C LEU A 220 8.97 -5.51 18.54
N GLU A 221 8.85 -4.69 19.56
CA GLU A 221 8.96 -5.11 20.97
C GLU A 221 7.76 -4.62 21.77
N VAL A 222 7.29 -5.42 22.73
CA VAL A 222 6.33 -4.96 23.72
C VAL A 222 7.03 -4.02 24.68
N VAL A 223 6.43 -2.87 24.94
CA VAL A 223 6.92 -1.88 25.90
C VAL A 223 6.30 -2.19 27.24
N GLU A 224 7.09 -2.65 28.18
CA GLU A 224 6.63 -2.81 29.56
C GLU A 224 6.36 -1.41 30.16
N GLU A 225 5.21 -1.23 30.82
CA GLU A 225 4.90 0.01 31.56
C GLU A 225 5.92 0.13 32.69
N GLY A 226 6.92 1.00 32.52
CA GLY A 226 7.90 1.24 33.60
C GLY A 226 9.26 1.83 33.22
N GLU A 227 9.47 2.29 31.95
CA GLU A 227 10.66 3.10 31.62
C GLU A 227 10.33 4.46 31.03
#